data_cfb1d9bdfa9f87bc852680e54a0cbc7f
#
_entry.id   cfb1d9bdfa9f87bc852680e54a0cbc7f
#
_cell.length_a   1.000
_cell.length_b   1.000
_cell.length_c   1.000
_cell.angle_alpha   90.00
_cell.angle_beta   90.00
_cell.angle_gamma   90.00
#
_symmetry.space_group_name_H-M   'P 1'
#
loop_
_entity.id
_entity.type
_entity.pdbx_description
1 polymer ?
#
loop_
_entity_poly.entity_id
_entity_poly.type
_entity_poly.pdbx_seq_one_letter_code
_entity_poly.pdbx_strand_id
1 'polypeptide(L)'
;APGAPGPERILVFQDPTLYPWLTVRQNVLLGPQAQGKKGLEAKADALIDRIGLQAFSEAWPRQLSGGMAQRAALARALLNEPRLLLLDEPLGKLDSLTRISMQRELIALWQQQGYTSLLVTHDIEEALLLCERVLVMSPRPGRIIAEFALPLAFPRHRDNPQLLQHRQDILRILGQEADW
;
A
#
# COMPACT_ATOMS: atom_id res chain seq x y z
N ALA A 1 9.79 23.22 8.26
CA ALA A 1 10.75 22.37 7.53
C ALA A 1 10.31 20.93 7.68
N PRO A 2 10.36 20.10 6.65
CA PRO A 2 10.14 18.66 6.83
C PRO A 2 11.20 18.17 7.82
N GLY A 3 10.75 17.51 8.90
CA GLY A 3 11.66 16.95 9.91
C GLY A 3 12.60 15.91 9.31
N ALA A 4 13.69 15.57 10.01
CA ALA A 4 14.64 14.54 9.61
C ALA A 4 13.90 13.20 9.34
N PRO A 5 14.43 12.31 8.47
CA PRO A 5 13.92 10.96 8.30
C PRO A 5 13.79 10.26 9.66
N GLY A 6 12.68 9.56 9.87
CA GLY A 6 12.42 8.89 11.14
C GLY A 6 11.50 7.69 10.94
N PRO A 7 11.46 6.77 11.91
CA PRO A 7 10.69 5.53 11.80
C PRO A 7 9.18 5.73 11.72
N GLU A 8 8.70 6.92 12.08
CA GLU A 8 7.29 7.27 11.96
C GLU A 8 6.85 7.64 10.53
N ARG A 9 7.79 7.77 9.58
CA ARG A 9 7.52 8.09 8.18
C ARG A 9 8.20 7.08 7.29
N ILE A 10 7.43 6.23 6.64
CA ILE A 10 7.93 5.11 5.85
C ILE A 10 7.46 5.23 4.41
N LEU A 11 8.38 5.01 3.49
CA LEU A 11 8.12 4.91 2.07
C LEU A 11 8.25 3.45 1.63
N VAL A 12 7.22 2.95 0.98
CA VAL A 12 7.21 1.67 0.25
C VAL A 12 7.32 1.98 -1.23
N PHE A 13 8.40 1.56 -1.82
CA PHE A 13 8.67 1.75 -3.25
C PHE A 13 7.92 0.73 -4.12
N GLN A 14 7.77 1.04 -5.39
CA GLN A 14 7.29 0.13 -6.40
C GLN A 14 8.14 -1.15 -6.48
N ASP A 15 9.46 -1.03 -6.32
CA ASP A 15 10.35 -2.16 -6.11
C ASP A 15 10.44 -2.52 -4.62
N PRO A 16 10.28 -3.79 -4.23
CA PRO A 16 10.14 -4.20 -2.83
C PRO A 16 11.37 -3.95 -1.97
N THR A 17 12.54 -3.72 -2.57
CA THR A 17 13.81 -3.37 -1.87
C THR A 17 14.10 -4.21 -0.62
N LEU A 18 13.80 -5.52 -0.67
CA LEU A 18 14.15 -6.43 0.42
C LEU A 18 15.67 -6.65 0.47
N TYR A 19 16.19 -6.81 1.67
CA TYR A 19 17.60 -7.17 1.87
C TYR A 19 17.81 -8.64 1.44
N PRO A 20 18.62 -8.91 0.40
CA PRO A 20 18.71 -10.25 -0.21
C PRO A 20 19.36 -11.30 0.70
N TRP A 21 20.08 -10.88 1.74
CA TRP A 21 20.73 -11.75 2.73
C TRP A 21 19.89 -11.99 4.00
N LEU A 22 18.65 -11.50 4.03
CA LEU A 22 17.71 -11.70 5.12
C LEU A 22 16.51 -12.51 4.63
N THR A 23 15.95 -13.37 5.48
CA THR A 23 14.67 -14.05 5.20
C THR A 23 13.53 -13.05 5.20
N VAL A 24 12.32 -13.46 4.78
CA VAL A 24 11.11 -12.64 4.87
C VAL A 24 10.91 -12.15 6.31
N ARG A 25 10.96 -13.06 7.28
CA ARG A 25 10.78 -12.76 8.69
C ARG A 25 11.82 -11.77 9.21
N GLN A 26 13.09 -11.95 8.86
CA GLN A 26 14.17 -11.04 9.22
C GLN A 26 14.01 -9.65 8.56
N ASN A 27 13.59 -9.60 7.30
CA ASN A 27 13.28 -8.34 6.60
C ASN A 27 12.17 -7.57 7.33
N VAL A 28 11.10 -8.25 7.73
CA VAL A 28 9.96 -7.64 8.43
C VAL A 28 10.40 -7.08 9.79
N LEU A 29 11.21 -7.82 10.54
CA LEU A 29 11.69 -7.42 11.86
C LEU A 29 12.78 -6.35 11.85
N LEU A 30 13.41 -6.10 10.72
CA LEU A 30 14.61 -5.27 10.63
C LEU A 30 14.42 -3.85 11.18
N GLY A 31 13.34 -3.16 10.82
CA GLY A 31 13.10 -1.79 11.24
C GLY A 31 12.98 -1.64 12.76
N PRO A 32 12.10 -2.41 13.43
CA PRO A 32 12.01 -2.41 14.89
C PRO A 32 13.31 -2.83 15.59
N GLN A 33 14.02 -3.83 15.07
CA GLN A 33 15.30 -4.27 15.64
C GLN A 33 16.37 -3.17 15.56
N ALA A 34 16.44 -2.44 14.45
CA ALA A 34 17.35 -1.30 14.30
C ALA A 34 17.02 -0.15 15.28
N GLN A 35 15.78 -0.08 15.76
CA GLN A 35 15.36 0.87 16.81
C GLN A 35 15.56 0.32 18.23
N GLY A 36 16.15 -0.86 18.38
CA GLY A 36 16.35 -1.53 19.67
C GLY A 36 15.06 -2.11 20.30
N LYS A 37 13.95 -2.15 19.56
CA LYS A 37 12.71 -2.75 20.01
C LYS A 37 12.84 -4.27 20.00
N LYS A 38 12.34 -4.93 21.05
CA LYS A 38 12.37 -6.38 21.24
C LYS A 38 10.94 -6.91 21.45
N GLY A 39 10.77 -8.23 21.31
CA GLY A 39 9.49 -8.89 21.60
C GLY A 39 8.39 -8.65 20.56
N LEU A 40 8.76 -8.31 19.31
CA LEU A 40 7.83 -8.09 18.20
C LEU A 40 7.72 -9.33 17.28
N GLU A 41 8.35 -10.43 17.63
CA GLU A 41 8.39 -11.66 16.83
C GLU A 41 6.97 -12.20 16.56
N ALA A 42 6.15 -12.33 17.60
CA ALA A 42 4.76 -12.79 17.45
C ALA A 42 3.91 -11.85 16.59
N LYS A 43 4.14 -10.53 16.69
CA LYS A 43 3.45 -9.53 15.87
C LYS A 43 3.90 -9.60 14.41
N ALA A 44 5.20 -9.82 14.18
CA ALA A 44 5.74 -10.03 12.83
C ALA A 44 5.17 -11.30 12.20
N ASP A 45 5.11 -12.40 12.94
CA ASP A 45 4.58 -13.67 12.48
C ASP A 45 3.09 -13.56 12.14
N ALA A 46 2.30 -12.90 12.98
CA ALA A 46 0.89 -12.62 12.71
C ALA A 46 0.69 -11.75 11.46
N LEU A 47 1.54 -10.73 11.26
CA LEU A 47 1.46 -9.89 10.07
C LEU A 47 1.87 -10.64 8.81
N ILE A 48 2.90 -11.50 8.87
CA ILE A 48 3.34 -12.37 7.77
C ILE A 48 2.22 -13.34 7.38
N ASP A 49 1.49 -13.89 8.36
CA ASP A 49 0.33 -14.75 8.12
C ASP A 49 -0.80 -13.98 7.42
N ARG A 50 -1.17 -12.81 7.92
CA ARG A 50 -2.22 -11.94 7.33
C ARG A 50 -1.96 -11.60 5.87
N ILE A 51 -0.71 -11.38 5.48
CA ILE A 51 -0.33 -11.12 4.08
C ILE A 51 -0.14 -12.41 3.25
N GLY A 52 -0.45 -13.57 3.82
CA GLY A 52 -0.38 -14.88 3.14
C GLY A 52 1.04 -15.34 2.81
N LEU A 53 2.01 -15.04 3.69
CA LEU A 53 3.41 -15.44 3.52
C LEU A 53 3.94 -16.36 4.63
N GLN A 54 3.06 -16.93 5.47
CA GLN A 54 3.49 -17.77 6.60
C GLN A 54 4.39 -18.94 6.16
N ALA A 55 4.00 -19.65 5.09
CA ALA A 55 4.80 -20.76 4.55
C ALA A 55 6.16 -20.33 3.96
N PHE A 56 6.36 -19.02 3.76
CA PHE A 56 7.57 -18.42 3.19
C PHE A 56 8.31 -17.52 4.17
N SER A 57 7.97 -17.58 5.46
CA SER A 57 8.59 -16.71 6.49
C SER A 57 10.12 -16.83 6.52
N GLU A 58 10.64 -18.04 6.32
CA GLU A 58 12.08 -18.33 6.30
C GLU A 58 12.67 -18.34 4.88
N ALA A 59 11.88 -18.01 3.85
CA ALA A 59 12.39 -17.92 2.48
C ALA A 59 13.23 -16.65 2.27
N TRP A 60 14.19 -16.75 1.38
CA TRP A 60 15.04 -15.62 0.94
C TRP A 60 14.35 -14.85 -0.19
N PRO A 61 14.60 -13.54 -0.38
CA PRO A 61 14.00 -12.75 -1.44
C PRO A 61 14.07 -13.35 -2.84
N ARG A 62 15.18 -14.03 -3.19
CA ARG A 62 15.37 -14.72 -4.47
C ARG A 62 14.41 -15.90 -4.72
N GLN A 63 13.74 -16.38 -3.68
CA GLN A 63 12.78 -17.49 -3.74
C GLN A 63 11.33 -16.99 -3.86
N LEU A 64 11.12 -15.67 -3.83
CA LEU A 64 9.80 -15.04 -3.84
C LEU A 64 9.43 -14.60 -5.27
N SER A 65 8.14 -14.69 -5.59
CA SER A 65 7.60 -13.95 -6.74
C SER A 65 7.65 -12.43 -6.46
N GLY A 66 7.54 -11.60 -7.50
CA GLY A 66 7.48 -10.15 -7.33
C GLY A 66 6.36 -9.70 -6.40
N GLY A 67 5.18 -10.32 -6.51
CA GLY A 67 4.05 -10.05 -5.62
C GLY A 67 4.28 -10.49 -4.17
N MET A 68 4.96 -11.62 -3.95
CA MET A 68 5.34 -12.05 -2.59
C MET A 68 6.35 -11.08 -1.97
N ALA A 69 7.36 -10.66 -2.74
CA ALA A 69 8.35 -9.69 -2.27
C ALA A 69 7.69 -8.34 -1.93
N GLN A 70 6.72 -7.89 -2.73
CA GLN A 70 5.98 -6.65 -2.46
C GLN A 70 5.16 -6.74 -1.18
N ARG A 71 4.47 -7.86 -0.94
CA ARG A 71 3.76 -8.10 0.31
C ARG A 71 4.70 -8.10 1.53
N ALA A 72 5.87 -8.73 1.41
CA ALA A 72 6.87 -8.71 2.48
C ALA A 72 7.38 -7.29 2.76
N ALA A 73 7.59 -6.46 1.73
CA ALA A 73 7.98 -5.05 1.89
C ALA A 73 6.89 -4.22 2.60
N LEU A 74 5.61 -4.46 2.27
CA LEU A 74 4.48 -3.85 2.99
C LEU A 74 4.45 -4.27 4.46
N ALA A 75 4.62 -5.55 4.78
CA ALA A 75 4.68 -6.03 6.16
C ALA A 75 5.85 -5.40 6.93
N ARG A 76 7.03 -5.29 6.30
CA ARG A 76 8.19 -4.61 6.88
C ARG A 76 7.87 -3.15 7.25
N ALA A 77 7.15 -2.44 6.40
CA ALA A 77 6.74 -1.07 6.66
C ALA A 77 5.73 -0.99 7.82
N LEU A 78 4.69 -1.82 7.78
CA LEU A 78 3.56 -1.79 8.73
C LEU A 78 3.94 -2.25 10.14
N LEU A 79 4.93 -3.16 10.29
CA LEU A 79 5.40 -3.59 11.62
C LEU A 79 6.02 -2.44 12.43
N ASN A 80 6.50 -1.39 11.76
CA ASN A 80 7.03 -0.21 12.44
C ASN A 80 5.95 0.70 13.03
N GLU A 81 4.66 0.47 12.74
CA GLU A 81 3.53 1.31 13.14
C GLU A 81 3.77 2.79 12.75
N PRO A 82 3.93 3.07 11.45
CA PRO A 82 4.23 4.43 11.00
C PRO A 82 3.06 5.37 11.29
N ARG A 83 3.35 6.66 11.50
CA ARG A 83 2.34 7.72 11.52
C ARG A 83 1.99 8.17 10.11
N LEU A 84 2.95 8.10 9.19
CA LEU A 84 2.78 8.41 7.77
C LEU A 84 3.36 7.28 6.92
N LEU A 85 2.54 6.70 6.07
CA LEU A 85 2.89 5.67 5.11
C LEU A 85 2.76 6.21 3.68
N LEU A 86 3.88 6.27 2.98
CA LEU A 86 3.93 6.64 1.57
C LEU A 86 4.01 5.36 0.74
N LEU A 87 3.09 5.20 -0.19
CA LEU A 87 2.94 4.00 -1.01
C LEU A 87 3.08 4.39 -2.49
N ASP A 88 4.14 3.94 -3.12
CA ASP A 88 4.41 4.18 -4.55
C ASP A 88 4.10 2.91 -5.34
N GLU A 89 2.94 2.88 -6.02
CA GLU A 89 2.39 1.74 -6.78
C GLU A 89 2.48 0.39 -6.02
N PRO A 90 2.03 0.31 -4.76
CA PRO A 90 2.32 -0.81 -3.88
C PRO A 90 1.71 -2.14 -4.32
N LEU A 91 0.66 -2.12 -5.15
CA LEU A 91 -0.07 -3.30 -5.58
C LEU A 91 0.10 -3.61 -7.08
N GLY A 92 0.91 -2.82 -7.80
CA GLY A 92 1.07 -2.94 -9.26
C GLY A 92 1.62 -4.30 -9.74
N LYS A 93 2.41 -4.98 -8.90
CA LYS A 93 3.03 -6.29 -9.24
C LYS A 93 2.18 -7.50 -8.82
N LEU A 94 0.98 -7.27 -8.25
CA LEU A 94 0.11 -8.33 -7.76
C LEU A 94 -0.84 -8.81 -8.87
N ASP A 95 -1.12 -10.12 -8.89
CA ASP A 95 -2.24 -10.66 -9.64
C ASP A 95 -3.59 -10.17 -9.07
N SER A 96 -4.65 -10.30 -9.83
CA SER A 96 -5.96 -9.72 -9.50
C SER A 96 -6.53 -10.20 -8.17
N LEU A 97 -6.43 -11.50 -7.85
CA LEU A 97 -6.99 -12.05 -6.60
C LEU A 97 -6.16 -11.61 -5.39
N THR A 98 -4.85 -11.69 -5.50
CA THR A 98 -3.92 -11.22 -4.46
C THR A 98 -4.08 -9.72 -4.23
N ARG A 99 -4.27 -8.92 -5.29
CA ARG A 99 -4.51 -7.47 -5.19
C ARG A 99 -5.78 -7.17 -4.38
N ILE A 100 -6.90 -7.84 -4.67
CA ILE A 100 -8.15 -7.68 -3.91
C ILE A 100 -7.95 -8.03 -2.43
N SER A 101 -7.27 -9.12 -2.14
CA SER A 101 -6.96 -9.51 -0.76
C SER A 101 -6.11 -8.44 -0.05
N MET A 102 -5.06 -7.94 -0.70
CA MET A 102 -4.20 -6.91 -0.13
C MET A 102 -4.89 -5.56 0.04
N GLN A 103 -5.79 -5.17 -0.86
CA GLN A 103 -6.61 -3.96 -0.70
C GLN A 103 -7.43 -4.03 0.59
N ARG A 104 -8.09 -5.16 0.85
CA ARG A 104 -8.86 -5.39 2.08
C ARG A 104 -7.98 -5.33 3.32
N GLU A 105 -6.80 -5.95 3.24
CA GLU A 105 -5.85 -5.99 4.35
C GLU A 105 -5.29 -4.61 4.69
N LEU A 106 -4.94 -3.81 3.68
CA LEU A 106 -4.50 -2.42 3.87
C LEU A 106 -5.57 -1.56 4.55
N ILE A 107 -6.84 -1.70 4.15
CA ILE A 107 -7.96 -1.00 4.80
C ILE A 107 -8.10 -1.44 6.26
N ALA A 108 -8.08 -2.75 6.53
CA ALA A 108 -8.21 -3.29 7.88
C ALA A 108 -7.08 -2.81 8.81
N LEU A 109 -5.85 -2.81 8.32
CA LEU A 109 -4.68 -2.33 9.06
C LEU A 109 -4.74 -0.82 9.30
N TRP A 110 -5.17 -0.05 8.29
CA TRP A 110 -5.37 1.38 8.43
C TRP A 110 -6.44 1.69 9.50
N GLN A 111 -7.58 1.02 9.45
CA GLN A 111 -8.64 1.17 10.47
C GLN A 111 -8.18 0.81 11.88
N GLN A 112 -7.31 -0.17 12.00
CA GLN A 112 -6.77 -0.62 13.28
C GLN A 112 -5.68 0.30 13.83
N GLN A 113 -4.80 0.81 12.98
CA GLN A 113 -3.60 1.56 13.38
C GLN A 113 -3.77 3.07 13.28
N GLY A 114 -4.67 3.57 12.43
CA GLY A 114 -4.99 5.00 12.29
C GLY A 114 -3.85 5.86 11.70
N TYR A 115 -2.96 5.27 10.89
CA TYR A 115 -1.89 6.03 10.22
C TYR A 115 -2.43 6.89 9.07
N THR A 116 -1.76 7.98 8.78
CA THR A 116 -1.99 8.72 7.53
C THR A 116 -1.29 8.00 6.38
N SER A 117 -1.98 7.83 5.24
CA SER A 117 -1.36 7.26 4.04
C SER A 117 -1.47 8.20 2.84
N LEU A 118 -0.42 8.20 2.02
CA LEU A 118 -0.41 8.79 0.69
C LEU A 118 -0.11 7.67 -0.31
N LEU A 119 -1.10 7.37 -1.15
CA LEU A 119 -1.01 6.36 -2.20
C LEU A 119 -0.76 7.04 -3.56
N VAL A 120 0.30 6.68 -4.23
CA VAL A 120 0.54 7.00 -5.63
C VAL A 120 0.19 5.75 -6.45
N THR A 121 -0.74 5.91 -7.38
CA THR A 121 -1.17 4.83 -8.28
C THR A 121 -1.66 5.38 -9.60
N HIS A 122 -1.56 4.60 -10.66
CA HIS A 122 -2.20 4.89 -11.95
C HIS A 122 -3.55 4.15 -12.10
N ASP A 123 -3.91 3.31 -11.13
CA ASP A 123 -5.19 2.59 -11.10
C ASP A 123 -6.24 3.43 -10.38
N ILE A 124 -7.19 3.99 -11.18
CA ILE A 124 -8.27 4.83 -10.66
C ILE A 124 -9.15 4.07 -9.68
N GLU A 125 -9.42 2.80 -9.95
CA GLU A 125 -10.24 1.96 -9.08
C GLU A 125 -9.58 1.72 -7.73
N GLU A 126 -8.27 1.47 -7.72
CA GLU A 126 -7.49 1.35 -6.50
C GLU A 126 -7.58 2.64 -5.66
N ALA A 127 -7.38 3.80 -6.27
CA ALA A 127 -7.48 5.09 -5.58
C ALA A 127 -8.87 5.30 -4.97
N LEU A 128 -9.94 5.01 -5.72
CA LEU A 128 -11.32 5.16 -5.26
C LEU A 128 -11.71 4.17 -4.15
N LEU A 129 -11.12 2.98 -4.15
CA LEU A 129 -11.41 1.95 -3.13
C LEU A 129 -10.66 2.19 -1.82
N LEU A 130 -9.42 2.72 -1.88
CA LEU A 130 -8.51 2.79 -0.73
C LEU A 130 -8.41 4.17 -0.08
N CYS A 131 -8.73 5.26 -0.79
CA CYS A 131 -8.45 6.61 -0.31
C CYS A 131 -9.73 7.37 0.06
N GLU A 132 -9.67 8.19 1.10
CA GLU A 132 -10.75 9.12 1.47
C GLU A 132 -10.78 10.36 0.56
N ARG A 133 -9.65 10.64 -0.11
CA ARG A 133 -9.47 11.78 -1.02
C ARG A 133 -8.56 11.38 -2.17
N VAL A 134 -8.97 11.71 -3.39
CA VAL A 134 -8.21 11.44 -4.62
C VAL A 134 -7.82 12.76 -5.26
N LEU A 135 -6.54 12.93 -5.55
CA LEU A 135 -5.98 14.06 -6.28
C LEU A 135 -5.59 13.59 -7.67
N VAL A 136 -6.14 14.23 -8.69
CA VAL A 136 -5.80 13.95 -10.10
C VAL A 136 -4.70 14.90 -10.54
N MET A 137 -3.64 14.35 -11.12
CA MET A 137 -2.50 15.14 -11.59
C MET A 137 -2.47 15.22 -13.12
N SER A 138 -2.08 16.38 -13.64
CA SER A 138 -1.83 16.56 -15.08
C SER A 138 -0.56 15.85 -15.54
N PRO A 139 -0.39 15.57 -16.86
CA PRO A 139 0.92 15.34 -17.47
C PRO A 139 1.91 16.45 -17.14
N ARG A 140 3.17 16.25 -17.54
CA ARG A 140 4.23 17.26 -17.28
C ARG A 140 3.90 18.63 -17.86
N PRO A 141 4.11 19.73 -17.08
CA PRO A 141 4.52 19.74 -15.67
C PRO A 141 3.38 19.27 -14.76
N GLY A 142 3.67 18.34 -13.81
CA GLY A 142 2.68 17.76 -12.90
C GLY A 142 2.04 18.84 -12.02
N ARG A 143 0.70 18.98 -12.11
CA ARG A 143 -0.13 19.88 -11.29
C ARG A 143 -1.38 19.12 -10.85
N ILE A 144 -1.89 19.44 -9.68
CA ILE A 144 -3.22 18.96 -9.26
C ILE A 144 -4.25 19.69 -10.13
N ILE A 145 -5.04 18.93 -10.88
CA ILE A 145 -6.07 19.45 -11.79
C ILE A 145 -7.49 19.16 -11.32
N ALA A 146 -7.65 18.18 -10.41
CA ALA A 146 -8.92 17.92 -9.75
C ALA A 146 -8.70 17.24 -8.39
N GLU A 147 -9.71 17.36 -7.52
CA GLU A 147 -9.76 16.72 -6.20
C GLU A 147 -11.16 16.14 -5.99
N PHE A 148 -11.21 14.90 -5.51
CA PHE A 148 -12.42 14.19 -5.19
C PHE A 148 -12.39 13.78 -3.71
N ALA A 149 -13.33 14.29 -2.92
CA ALA A 149 -13.59 13.78 -1.57
C ALA A 149 -14.54 12.57 -1.66
N LEU A 150 -14.22 11.52 -0.96
CA LEU A 150 -14.96 10.25 -0.98
C LEU A 150 -15.52 9.95 0.41
N PRO A 151 -16.64 10.61 0.83
CA PRO A 151 -17.22 10.43 2.16
C PRO A 151 -17.99 9.10 2.29
N LEU A 152 -17.41 8.02 1.76
CA LEU A 152 -17.98 6.69 1.77
C LEU A 152 -17.28 5.83 2.81
N ALA A 153 -18.07 5.10 3.59
CA ALA A 153 -17.54 4.16 4.58
C ALA A 153 -16.76 3.01 3.91
N PHE A 154 -15.79 2.46 4.63
CA PHE A 154 -15.10 1.22 4.26
C PHE A 154 -15.77 0.00 4.92
N PRO A 155 -15.73 -1.19 4.25
CA PRO A 155 -15.18 -1.45 2.93
C PRO A 155 -16.10 -0.91 1.83
N ARG A 156 -15.51 -0.45 0.74
CA ARG A 156 -16.25 0.02 -0.45
C ARG A 156 -16.41 -1.11 -1.46
N HIS A 157 -17.52 -1.08 -2.18
CA HIS A 157 -17.80 -2.03 -3.26
C HIS A 157 -17.59 -1.38 -4.62
N ARG A 158 -17.04 -2.13 -5.57
CA ARG A 158 -16.68 -1.66 -6.92
C ARG A 158 -17.90 -1.21 -7.74
N ASP A 159 -19.06 -1.79 -7.45
CA ASP A 159 -20.35 -1.50 -8.07
C ASP A 159 -21.11 -0.33 -7.43
N ASN A 160 -20.50 0.36 -6.45
CA ASN A 160 -21.12 1.53 -5.84
C ASN A 160 -21.33 2.63 -6.89
N PRO A 161 -22.57 3.12 -7.10
CA PRO A 161 -22.87 4.11 -8.14
C PRO A 161 -22.05 5.40 -8.03
N GLN A 162 -21.73 5.86 -6.80
CA GLN A 162 -20.93 7.06 -6.59
C GLN A 162 -19.47 6.84 -7.01
N LEU A 163 -18.91 5.65 -6.75
CA LEU A 163 -17.55 5.32 -7.20
C LEU A 163 -17.49 5.18 -8.72
N LEU A 164 -18.51 4.60 -9.35
CA LEU A 164 -18.61 4.52 -10.79
C LEU A 164 -18.69 5.91 -11.43
N GLN A 165 -19.46 6.83 -10.85
CA GLN A 165 -19.54 8.21 -11.31
C GLN A 165 -18.18 8.91 -11.19
N HIS A 166 -17.52 8.84 -10.03
CA HIS A 166 -16.21 9.43 -9.85
C HIS A 166 -15.16 8.85 -10.81
N ARG A 167 -15.22 7.54 -11.08
CA ARG A 167 -14.36 6.90 -12.07
C ARG A 167 -14.54 7.52 -13.47
N GLN A 168 -15.78 7.72 -13.91
CA GLN A 168 -16.08 8.34 -15.19
C GLN A 168 -15.58 9.80 -15.25
N ASP A 169 -15.80 10.57 -14.17
CA ASP A 169 -15.35 11.96 -14.10
C ASP A 169 -13.82 12.06 -14.15
N ILE A 170 -13.10 11.18 -13.46
CA ILE A 170 -11.62 11.12 -13.51
C ILE A 170 -11.14 10.75 -14.92
N LEU A 171 -11.75 9.75 -15.57
CA LEU A 171 -11.39 9.37 -16.94
C LEU A 171 -11.59 10.53 -17.93
N ARG A 172 -12.69 11.28 -17.79
CA ARG A 172 -12.96 12.49 -18.60
C ARG A 172 -11.88 13.56 -18.41
N ILE A 173 -11.50 13.83 -17.16
CA ILE A 173 -10.45 14.82 -16.84
C ILE A 173 -9.10 14.39 -17.42
N LEU A 174 -8.80 13.10 -17.42
CA LEU A 174 -7.54 12.55 -17.96
C LEU A 174 -7.56 12.42 -19.50
N GLY A 175 -8.69 12.75 -20.17
CA GLY A 175 -8.84 12.62 -21.61
C GLY A 175 -8.84 11.16 -22.08
N GLN A 176 -9.23 10.22 -21.23
CA GLN A 176 -9.29 8.79 -21.49
C GLN A 176 -10.75 8.30 -21.58
N GLU A 177 -11.68 9.14 -22.02
CA GLU A 177 -13.02 8.66 -22.36
C GLU A 177 -12.88 7.68 -23.52
N ALA A 178 -13.10 6.39 -23.23
CA ALA A 178 -13.25 5.41 -24.27
C ALA A 178 -14.68 5.53 -24.80
N ASP A 179 -14.83 5.98 -26.03
CA ASP A 179 -16.03 5.77 -26.83
C ASP A 179 -16.11 4.29 -27.15
N TRP A 180 -16.73 3.49 -26.25
CA TRP A 180 -17.11 2.09 -26.49
C TRP A 180 -18.61 1.98 -26.65
#